data_d0ffb16776460e7a0f0c34752896197e
#
_entry.id   d0ffb16776460e7a0f0c34752896197e
#
_cell.length_a   1.000
_cell.length_b   1.000
_cell.length_c   1.000
_cell.angle_alpha   90.00
_cell.angle_beta   90.00
_cell.angle_gamma   90.00
#
_symmetry.space_group_name_H-M   'P 1'
#
loop_
_entity.id
_entity.type
_entity.pdbx_description
1 polymer ?
#
loop_
_entity_poly.entity_id
_entity_poly.type
_entity_poly.pdbx_seq_one_letter_code
_entity_poly.pdbx_strand_id
1 'polypeptide(L)'
;MQKLSTDEIGKSYKGRQVVRGVSVEVSQGEVVGLLGPNGAGKTTSFYMIVGLVPPDSGRVLADGEDITRVPMYMRARQYGISYLPQEPSVFRKLTVEENILAVLEVQNISPEMRRSRTEKLIEQLNLGHIRKTNGYALSGGERRRVEIARCLCIQPSFILLDEPFSGIDPIAVLDLQEIIFDLKASGIGVLITDHNVRETLSVTDRAYIINEGKIFRDGTPEQLGNDPEVRRVYLGEGFSLN
;
A
#
# COMPACT_ATOMS: atom_id res chain seq x y z
N MET A 1 7.79 4.39 15.00
CA MET A 1 8.34 4.85 13.71
C MET A 1 7.40 5.91 13.15
N GLN A 2 7.89 7.09 12.83
CA GLN A 2 7.07 8.25 12.41
C GLN A 2 7.14 8.53 10.91
N LYS A 3 8.22 8.10 10.24
CA LYS A 3 8.47 8.41 8.83
C LYS A 3 9.16 7.25 8.09
N LEU A 4 8.63 6.91 6.93
CA LEU A 4 9.24 6.01 5.96
C LEU A 4 9.61 6.82 4.72
N SER A 5 10.84 6.73 4.23
CA SER A 5 11.28 7.53 3.09
C SER A 5 12.30 6.80 2.22
N THR A 6 12.51 7.32 1.02
CA THR A 6 13.61 6.92 0.14
C THR A 6 14.47 8.13 -0.20
N ASP A 7 15.74 7.89 -0.41
CA ASP A 7 16.74 8.88 -0.80
C ASP A 7 17.37 8.41 -2.11
N GLU A 8 16.95 9.00 -3.21
CA GLU A 8 17.42 8.78 -4.57
C GLU A 8 17.57 7.31 -4.99
N ILE A 9 16.57 6.45 -4.65
CA ILE A 9 16.62 5.05 -5.03
C ILE A 9 16.61 4.88 -6.55
N GLY A 10 17.45 3.98 -7.03
CA GLY A 10 17.57 3.65 -8.45
C GLY A 10 17.60 2.14 -8.70
N LYS A 11 17.06 1.71 -9.85
CA LYS A 11 17.03 0.31 -10.28
C LYS A 11 17.14 0.15 -11.76
N SER A 12 17.98 -0.80 -12.17
CA SER A 12 18.15 -1.19 -13.57
C SER A 12 17.88 -2.68 -13.77
N TYR A 13 17.26 -3.05 -14.89
CA TYR A 13 17.09 -4.42 -15.32
C TYR A 13 17.64 -4.59 -16.73
N LYS A 14 18.58 -5.52 -16.92
CA LYS A 14 19.18 -5.82 -18.22
C LYS A 14 19.69 -4.56 -18.94
N GLY A 15 20.35 -3.66 -18.21
CA GLY A 15 20.89 -2.41 -18.75
C GLY A 15 19.89 -1.27 -18.93
N ARG A 16 18.58 -1.50 -18.75
CA ARG A 16 17.56 -0.46 -18.78
C ARG A 16 17.31 0.06 -17.37
N GLN A 17 17.54 1.35 -17.13
CA GLN A 17 17.24 2.01 -15.89
C GLN A 17 15.73 2.28 -15.79
N VAL A 18 15.06 1.61 -14.84
CA VAL A 18 13.60 1.68 -14.62
C VAL A 18 13.24 2.71 -13.56
N VAL A 19 14.08 2.86 -12.53
CA VAL A 19 13.95 3.88 -11.48
C VAL A 19 15.26 4.67 -11.43
N ARG A 20 15.16 6.01 -11.38
CA ARG A 20 16.26 6.94 -11.65
C ARG A 20 16.33 8.03 -10.58
N GLY A 21 16.69 7.68 -9.34
CA GLY A 21 16.79 8.63 -8.24
C GLY A 21 15.41 9.07 -7.74
N VAL A 22 14.57 8.12 -7.32
CA VAL A 22 13.25 8.40 -6.76
C VAL A 22 13.38 8.64 -5.26
N SER A 23 12.91 9.81 -4.81
CA SER A 23 12.78 10.17 -3.40
C SER A 23 11.31 10.40 -3.08
N VAL A 24 10.77 9.59 -2.18
CA VAL A 24 9.39 9.70 -1.67
C VAL A 24 9.41 9.53 -0.16
N GLU A 25 8.42 10.07 0.50
CA GLU A 25 8.26 9.92 1.94
C GLU A 25 6.79 9.80 2.32
N VAL A 26 6.51 9.13 3.42
CA VAL A 26 5.21 9.03 4.06
C VAL A 26 5.37 9.08 5.57
N SER A 27 4.53 9.86 6.24
CA SER A 27 4.47 9.97 7.70
C SER A 27 3.33 9.11 8.27
N GLN A 28 3.39 8.79 9.56
CA GLN A 28 2.26 8.18 10.25
C GLN A 28 1.03 9.10 10.21
N GLY A 29 -0.15 8.52 9.99
CA GLY A 29 -1.39 9.28 9.85
C GLY A 29 -1.49 10.08 8.56
N GLU A 30 -0.69 9.76 7.56
CA GLU A 30 -0.70 10.37 6.24
C GLU A 30 -1.00 9.32 5.16
N VAL A 31 -1.76 9.70 4.13
CA VAL A 31 -1.97 8.91 2.92
C VAL A 31 -1.26 9.57 1.74
N VAL A 32 -0.31 8.88 1.16
CA VAL A 32 0.52 9.37 0.05
C VAL A 32 0.30 8.52 -1.20
N GLY A 33 0.04 9.16 -2.34
CA GLY A 33 -0.06 8.50 -3.64
C GLY A 33 1.29 8.46 -4.37
N LEU A 34 1.59 7.33 -5.04
CA LEU A 34 2.66 7.24 -6.03
C LEU A 34 2.03 6.88 -7.37
N LEU A 35 1.76 7.87 -8.20
CA LEU A 35 0.99 7.78 -9.43
C LEU A 35 1.87 7.96 -10.67
N GLY A 36 1.38 7.55 -11.83
CA GLY A 36 2.10 7.70 -13.08
C GLY A 36 1.71 6.64 -14.10
N PRO A 37 2.11 6.79 -15.38
CA PRO A 37 1.77 5.86 -16.44
C PRO A 37 2.34 4.45 -16.21
N ASN A 38 1.85 3.49 -17.00
CA ASN A 38 2.37 2.12 -16.96
C ASN A 38 3.84 2.10 -17.36
N GLY A 39 4.65 1.34 -16.60
CA GLY A 39 6.09 1.25 -16.82
C GLY A 39 6.91 2.45 -16.30
N ALA A 40 6.29 3.41 -15.60
CA ALA A 40 6.98 4.57 -15.03
C ALA A 40 7.90 4.23 -13.85
N GLY A 41 7.82 3.02 -13.27
CA GLY A 41 8.67 2.59 -12.17
C GLY A 41 7.96 2.46 -10.81
N LYS A 42 6.64 2.66 -10.73
CA LYS A 42 5.85 2.60 -9.49
C LYS A 42 6.06 1.30 -8.71
N THR A 43 5.68 0.17 -9.27
CA THR A 43 5.80 -1.16 -8.64
C THR A 43 7.24 -1.50 -8.26
N THR A 44 8.22 -1.12 -9.10
CA THR A 44 9.64 -1.32 -8.79
C THR A 44 10.05 -0.49 -7.57
N SER A 45 9.59 0.77 -7.46
CA SER A 45 9.83 1.61 -6.29
C SER A 45 9.19 1.00 -5.04
N PHE A 46 7.95 0.52 -5.12
CA PHE A 46 7.30 -0.21 -4.04
C PHE A 46 8.12 -1.43 -3.59
N TYR A 47 8.57 -2.27 -4.53
CA TYR A 47 9.36 -3.46 -4.21
C TYR A 47 10.67 -3.13 -3.51
N MET A 48 11.30 -1.99 -3.86
CA MET A 48 12.49 -1.52 -3.14
C MET A 48 12.14 -1.04 -1.72
N ILE A 49 11.03 -0.31 -1.55
CA ILE A 49 10.59 0.18 -0.24
C ILE A 49 10.20 -0.97 0.69
N VAL A 50 9.48 -1.99 0.22
CA VAL A 50 9.11 -3.15 1.06
C VAL A 50 10.25 -4.15 1.26
N GLY A 51 11.33 -4.06 0.48
CA GLY A 51 12.50 -4.95 0.58
C GLY A 51 12.38 -6.27 -0.17
N LEU A 52 11.50 -6.34 -1.19
CA LEU A 52 11.42 -7.45 -2.15
C LEU A 52 12.56 -7.42 -3.17
N VAL A 53 13.00 -6.22 -3.55
CA VAL A 53 14.08 -5.99 -4.50
C VAL A 53 15.05 -4.96 -3.89
N PRO A 54 16.36 -5.23 -3.84
CA PRO A 54 17.31 -4.22 -3.38
C PRO A 54 17.49 -3.14 -4.47
N PRO A 55 17.56 -1.85 -4.09
CA PRO A 55 17.95 -0.80 -5.03
C PRO A 55 19.42 -0.99 -5.46
N ASP A 56 19.75 -0.51 -6.67
CA ASP A 56 21.14 -0.48 -7.16
C ASP A 56 21.89 0.77 -6.67
N SER A 57 21.12 1.84 -6.34
CA SER A 57 21.63 3.09 -5.75
C SER A 57 20.59 3.70 -4.83
N GLY A 58 21.02 4.65 -4.00
CA GLY A 58 20.16 5.33 -3.03
C GLY A 58 19.85 4.49 -1.81
N ARG A 59 18.95 4.97 -0.95
CA ARG A 59 18.66 4.37 0.35
C ARG A 59 17.16 4.34 0.64
N VAL A 60 16.73 3.36 1.42
CA VAL A 60 15.42 3.30 2.07
C VAL A 60 15.62 3.55 3.56
N LEU A 61 14.89 4.49 4.11
CA LEU A 61 15.08 5.00 5.47
C LEU A 61 13.81 4.85 6.30
N ALA A 62 13.94 4.41 7.53
CA ALA A 62 12.89 4.36 8.55
C ALA A 62 13.33 5.25 9.72
N ASP A 63 12.67 6.39 9.93
CA ASP A 63 13.08 7.44 10.90
C ASP A 63 14.56 7.85 10.77
N GLY A 64 15.08 7.88 9.53
CA GLY A 64 16.47 8.19 9.25
C GLY A 64 17.45 7.01 9.36
N GLU A 65 17.02 5.87 9.90
CA GLU A 65 17.80 4.64 9.90
C GLU A 65 17.79 3.98 8.52
N ASP A 66 18.98 3.59 8.04
CA ASP A 66 19.13 2.93 6.74
C ASP A 66 18.71 1.46 6.81
N ILE A 67 17.56 1.16 6.20
CA ILE A 67 16.98 -0.18 6.09
C ILE A 67 17.14 -0.79 4.70
N THR A 68 17.97 -0.21 3.84
CA THR A 68 18.10 -0.60 2.43
C THR A 68 18.38 -2.09 2.23
N ARG A 69 19.22 -2.67 3.08
CA ARG A 69 19.61 -4.08 3.02
C ARG A 69 18.79 -4.99 3.96
N VAL A 70 17.87 -4.42 4.71
CA VAL A 70 16.99 -5.18 5.60
C VAL A 70 15.95 -5.94 4.76
N PRO A 71 15.84 -7.28 4.86
CA PRO A 71 14.89 -8.04 4.06
C PRO A 71 13.44 -7.77 4.50
N MET A 72 12.49 -7.98 3.59
CA MET A 72 11.07 -7.67 3.76
C MET A 72 10.48 -8.17 5.10
N TYR A 73 10.73 -9.42 5.47
CA TYR A 73 10.17 -10.00 6.70
C TYR A 73 10.69 -9.30 7.97
N MET A 74 11.92 -8.78 7.95
CA MET A 74 12.47 -7.99 9.05
C MET A 74 11.89 -6.57 9.05
N ARG A 75 11.69 -5.95 7.87
CA ARG A 75 11.01 -4.66 7.77
C ARG A 75 9.61 -4.75 8.35
N ALA A 76 8.89 -5.86 8.09
CA ALA A 76 7.57 -6.08 8.67
C ALA A 76 7.63 -6.22 10.20
N ARG A 77 8.57 -7.02 10.74
CA ARG A 77 8.65 -7.33 12.18
C ARG A 77 9.27 -6.23 13.04
N GLN A 78 10.30 -5.56 12.54
CA GLN A 78 11.08 -4.59 13.31
C GLN A 78 10.66 -3.15 13.06
N TYR A 79 10.23 -2.84 11.83
CA TYR A 79 9.86 -1.48 11.41
C TYR A 79 8.36 -1.31 11.14
N GLY A 80 7.57 -2.37 11.32
CA GLY A 80 6.12 -2.30 11.14
C GLY A 80 5.70 -1.90 9.72
N ILE A 81 6.42 -2.34 8.69
CA ILE A 81 6.11 -2.06 7.29
C ILE A 81 5.33 -3.24 6.71
N SER A 82 4.04 -3.06 6.43
CA SER A 82 3.20 -4.07 5.80
C SER A 82 3.01 -3.79 4.31
N TYR A 83 2.73 -4.83 3.54
CA TYR A 83 2.57 -4.74 2.10
C TYR A 83 1.37 -5.55 1.62
N LEU A 84 0.49 -4.89 0.88
CA LEU A 84 -0.64 -5.49 0.16
C LEU A 84 -0.30 -5.56 -1.32
N PRO A 85 -0.03 -6.75 -1.88
CA PRO A 85 0.32 -6.90 -3.29
C PRO A 85 -0.90 -6.69 -4.21
N GLN A 86 -0.61 -6.38 -5.48
CA GLN A 86 -1.61 -6.32 -6.54
C GLN A 86 -2.30 -7.67 -6.74
N GLU A 87 -1.51 -8.75 -6.79
CA GLU A 87 -2.03 -10.11 -6.96
C GLU A 87 -2.72 -10.63 -5.69
N PRO A 88 -3.81 -11.41 -5.84
CA PRO A 88 -4.53 -12.00 -4.70
C PRO A 88 -3.62 -12.83 -3.80
N SER A 89 -3.61 -12.51 -2.51
CA SER A 89 -2.73 -13.12 -1.51
C SER A 89 -3.45 -13.99 -0.47
N VAL A 90 -4.79 -14.08 -0.51
CA VAL A 90 -5.55 -14.91 0.44
C VAL A 90 -5.22 -16.40 0.32
N PHE A 91 -5.18 -17.10 1.42
CA PHE A 91 -5.13 -18.56 1.45
C PHE A 91 -6.48 -19.12 1.00
N ARG A 92 -6.59 -19.52 -0.25
CA ARG A 92 -7.85 -19.86 -0.91
C ARG A 92 -8.66 -20.96 -0.23
N LYS A 93 -8.00 -21.96 0.38
CA LYS A 93 -8.62 -23.11 1.06
C LYS A 93 -8.96 -22.83 2.53
N LEU A 94 -8.48 -21.75 3.10
CA LEU A 94 -8.79 -21.34 4.46
C LEU A 94 -10.00 -20.41 4.49
N THR A 95 -10.76 -20.45 5.57
CA THR A 95 -11.84 -19.49 5.84
C THR A 95 -11.26 -18.10 6.12
N VAL A 96 -12.11 -17.08 6.15
CA VAL A 96 -11.72 -15.70 6.52
C VAL A 96 -11.03 -15.67 7.88
N GLU A 97 -11.63 -16.30 8.89
CA GLU A 97 -11.04 -16.40 10.24
C GLU A 97 -9.69 -17.10 10.23
N GLU A 98 -9.58 -18.23 9.55
CA GLU A 98 -8.33 -18.99 9.44
C GLU A 98 -7.24 -18.21 8.66
N ASN A 99 -7.61 -17.39 7.68
CA ASN A 99 -6.68 -16.50 6.98
C ASN A 99 -6.01 -15.49 7.94
N ILE A 100 -6.77 -14.93 8.88
CA ILE A 100 -6.26 -14.02 9.91
C ILE A 100 -5.44 -14.78 10.94
N LEU A 101 -5.96 -15.90 11.46
CA LEU A 101 -5.29 -16.74 12.44
C LEU A 101 -3.94 -17.24 11.96
N ALA A 102 -3.82 -17.68 10.71
CA ALA A 102 -2.58 -18.18 10.12
C ALA A 102 -1.44 -17.14 10.17
N VAL A 103 -1.76 -15.83 10.01
CA VAL A 103 -0.77 -14.75 10.16
C VAL A 103 -0.44 -14.49 11.62
N LEU A 104 -1.42 -14.61 12.53
CA LEU A 104 -1.19 -14.41 13.96
C LEU A 104 -0.43 -15.58 14.61
N GLU A 105 -0.54 -16.79 14.08
CA GLU A 105 0.14 -17.98 14.59
C GLU A 105 1.66 -17.91 14.50
N VAL A 106 2.18 -17.22 13.46
CA VAL A 106 3.64 -17.02 13.31
C VAL A 106 4.19 -15.90 14.18
N GLN A 107 3.31 -15.19 14.92
CA GLN A 107 3.70 -14.19 15.90
C GLN A 107 3.85 -14.83 17.28
N ASN A 108 4.80 -14.35 18.05
CA ASN A 108 5.02 -14.85 19.41
C ASN A 108 4.05 -14.20 20.42
N ILE A 109 2.74 -14.53 20.29
CA ILE A 109 1.65 -14.04 21.15
C ILE A 109 0.82 -15.21 21.68
N SER A 110 0.14 -15.02 22.83
CA SER A 110 -0.66 -16.07 23.45
C SER A 110 -1.90 -16.45 22.61
N PRO A 111 -2.45 -17.66 22.78
CA PRO A 111 -3.69 -18.06 22.10
C PRO A 111 -4.86 -17.13 22.38
N GLU A 112 -5.00 -16.59 23.59
CA GLU A 112 -6.04 -15.63 23.98
C GLU A 112 -5.87 -14.33 23.20
N MET A 113 -4.64 -13.84 23.07
CA MET A 113 -4.32 -12.63 22.30
C MET A 113 -4.62 -12.83 20.81
N ARG A 114 -4.32 -14.01 20.26
CA ARG A 114 -4.66 -14.33 18.85
C ARG A 114 -6.16 -14.26 18.62
N ARG A 115 -6.96 -14.88 19.50
CA ARG A 115 -8.44 -14.82 19.42
C ARG A 115 -8.95 -13.39 19.51
N SER A 116 -8.52 -12.63 20.52
CA SER A 116 -8.92 -11.25 20.72
C SER A 116 -8.60 -10.37 19.51
N ARG A 117 -7.39 -10.50 18.92
CA ARG A 117 -7.02 -9.76 17.71
C ARG A 117 -7.83 -10.19 16.50
N THR A 118 -8.11 -11.48 16.35
CA THR A 118 -8.96 -12.00 15.27
C THR A 118 -10.36 -11.40 15.34
N GLU A 119 -11.00 -11.40 16.52
CA GLU A 119 -12.32 -10.80 16.72
C GLU A 119 -12.31 -9.31 16.36
N LYS A 120 -11.32 -8.57 16.88
CA LYS A 120 -11.19 -7.13 16.59
C LYS A 120 -11.06 -6.85 15.10
N LEU A 121 -10.23 -7.62 14.36
CA LEU A 121 -10.04 -7.41 12.93
C LEU A 121 -11.28 -7.80 12.10
N ILE A 122 -11.99 -8.86 12.51
CA ILE A 122 -13.25 -9.27 11.88
C ILE A 122 -14.31 -8.17 12.06
N GLU A 123 -14.42 -7.58 13.24
CA GLU A 123 -15.34 -6.48 13.52
C GLU A 123 -14.94 -5.22 12.75
N GLN A 124 -13.68 -4.77 12.87
CA GLN A 124 -13.16 -3.55 12.26
C GLN A 124 -13.34 -3.52 10.73
N LEU A 125 -13.20 -4.67 10.07
CA LEU A 125 -13.30 -4.78 8.61
C LEU A 125 -14.63 -5.36 8.13
N ASN A 126 -15.63 -5.42 9.02
CA ASN A 126 -16.98 -5.93 8.71
C ASN A 126 -16.96 -7.31 8.01
N LEU A 127 -16.18 -8.24 8.56
CA LEU A 127 -16.00 -9.60 8.01
C LEU A 127 -16.87 -10.66 8.72
N GLY A 128 -17.70 -10.27 9.70
CA GLY A 128 -18.46 -11.19 10.54
C GLY A 128 -19.41 -12.10 9.75
N HIS A 129 -20.09 -11.55 8.75
CA HIS A 129 -21.08 -12.27 7.91
C HIS A 129 -20.42 -13.33 7.00
N ILE A 130 -19.13 -13.19 6.68
CA ILE A 130 -18.36 -14.14 5.84
C ILE A 130 -17.27 -14.90 6.61
N ARG A 131 -17.26 -14.81 7.94
CA ARG A 131 -16.23 -15.36 8.83
C ARG A 131 -15.83 -16.80 8.48
N LYS A 132 -16.80 -17.64 8.14
CA LYS A 132 -16.61 -19.08 7.82
C LYS A 132 -16.54 -19.36 6.31
N THR A 133 -16.58 -18.34 5.48
CA THR A 133 -16.46 -18.46 4.02
C THR A 133 -15.01 -18.70 3.63
N ASN A 134 -14.77 -19.65 2.73
CA ASN A 134 -13.42 -19.96 2.26
C ASN A 134 -12.94 -18.87 1.27
N GLY A 135 -11.63 -18.61 1.25
CA GLY A 135 -11.01 -17.57 0.44
C GLY A 135 -11.30 -17.65 -1.07
N TYR A 136 -11.54 -18.86 -1.62
CA TYR A 136 -11.89 -19.02 -3.04
C TYR A 136 -13.32 -18.56 -3.38
N ALA A 137 -14.20 -18.43 -2.38
CA ALA A 137 -15.61 -18.04 -2.58
C ALA A 137 -15.85 -16.53 -2.33
N LEU A 138 -14.82 -15.78 -1.96
CA LEU A 138 -14.94 -14.34 -1.69
C LEU A 138 -15.03 -13.53 -2.97
N SER A 139 -15.90 -12.52 -2.97
CA SER A 139 -15.92 -11.45 -3.96
C SER A 139 -14.61 -10.66 -3.96
N GLY A 140 -14.38 -9.79 -4.95
CA GLY A 140 -13.18 -8.95 -5.04
C GLY A 140 -13.01 -8.05 -3.81
N GLY A 141 -14.06 -7.34 -3.41
CA GLY A 141 -14.05 -6.45 -2.25
C GLY A 141 -13.89 -7.17 -0.92
N GLU A 142 -14.60 -8.29 -0.71
CA GLU A 142 -14.44 -9.12 0.49
C GLU A 142 -13.03 -9.67 0.63
N ARG A 143 -12.46 -10.16 -0.47
CA ARG A 143 -11.09 -10.65 -0.52
C ARG A 143 -10.12 -9.54 -0.13
N ARG A 144 -10.28 -8.31 -0.66
CA ARG A 144 -9.42 -7.16 -0.35
C ARG A 144 -9.47 -6.79 1.12
N ARG A 145 -10.67 -6.81 1.74
CA ARG A 145 -10.82 -6.61 3.19
C ARG A 145 -10.08 -7.67 4.01
N VAL A 146 -10.14 -8.94 3.62
CA VAL A 146 -9.39 -10.03 4.29
C VAL A 146 -7.87 -9.85 4.14
N GLU A 147 -7.39 -9.41 2.99
CA GLU A 147 -5.97 -9.12 2.76
C GLU A 147 -5.48 -7.96 3.62
N ILE A 148 -6.29 -6.90 3.77
CA ILE A 148 -5.99 -5.79 4.69
C ILE A 148 -6.00 -6.28 6.14
N ALA A 149 -6.96 -7.12 6.56
CA ALA A 149 -6.96 -7.73 7.89
C ALA A 149 -5.64 -8.45 8.18
N ARG A 150 -5.13 -9.20 7.21
CA ARG A 150 -3.83 -9.88 7.31
C ARG A 150 -2.67 -8.91 7.44
N CYS A 151 -2.69 -7.80 6.70
CA CYS A 151 -1.70 -6.73 6.85
C CYS A 151 -1.72 -6.12 8.26
N LEU A 152 -2.92 -5.94 8.84
CA LEU A 152 -3.09 -5.37 10.18
C LEU A 152 -2.71 -6.32 11.32
N CYS A 153 -2.59 -7.62 11.08
CA CYS A 153 -2.17 -8.60 12.08
C CYS A 153 -0.84 -8.23 12.77
N ILE A 154 0.09 -7.62 12.05
CA ILE A 154 1.39 -7.22 12.60
C ILE A 154 1.38 -5.86 13.31
N GLN A 155 0.22 -5.19 13.38
CA GLN A 155 0.07 -3.82 13.92
C GLN A 155 1.05 -2.85 13.26
N PRO A 156 0.95 -2.64 11.94
CA PRO A 156 1.94 -1.88 11.19
C PRO A 156 1.91 -0.39 11.55
N SER A 157 3.09 0.25 11.44
CA SER A 157 3.21 1.71 11.40
C SER A 157 2.93 2.26 10.01
N PHE A 158 3.23 1.45 8.96
CA PHE A 158 3.04 1.80 7.55
C PHE A 158 2.47 0.63 6.76
N ILE A 159 1.54 0.93 5.85
CA ILE A 159 0.99 -0.03 4.88
C ILE A 159 1.24 0.50 3.48
N LEU A 160 1.83 -0.34 2.63
CA LEU A 160 1.97 -0.09 1.21
C LEU A 160 0.90 -0.87 0.45
N LEU A 161 0.05 -0.17 -0.30
CA LEU A 161 -1.06 -0.72 -1.06
C LEU A 161 -0.73 -0.64 -2.56
N ASP A 162 -0.49 -1.79 -3.18
CA ASP A 162 -0.17 -1.89 -4.61
C ASP A 162 -1.44 -2.19 -5.40
N GLU A 163 -1.92 -1.20 -6.15
CA GLU A 163 -3.16 -1.20 -6.93
C GLU A 163 -4.39 -1.73 -6.16
N PRO A 164 -4.73 -1.12 -5.00
CA PRO A 164 -5.80 -1.64 -4.15
C PRO A 164 -7.19 -1.56 -4.78
N PHE A 165 -7.44 -0.63 -5.70
CA PHE A 165 -8.73 -0.44 -6.37
C PHE A 165 -8.88 -1.26 -7.64
N SER A 166 -7.84 -1.98 -8.05
CA SER A 166 -7.86 -2.75 -9.30
C SER A 166 -8.77 -3.98 -9.20
N GLY A 167 -9.67 -4.14 -10.18
CA GLY A 167 -10.50 -5.34 -10.32
C GLY A 167 -11.57 -5.53 -9.26
N ILE A 168 -11.98 -4.46 -8.57
CA ILE A 168 -13.12 -4.45 -7.64
C ILE A 168 -14.24 -3.57 -8.20
N ASP A 169 -15.47 -3.82 -7.75
CA ASP A 169 -16.65 -3.05 -8.17
C ASP A 169 -16.71 -1.67 -7.50
N PRO A 170 -17.48 -0.71 -8.06
CA PRO A 170 -17.52 0.66 -7.55
C PRO A 170 -17.99 0.79 -6.09
N ILE A 171 -18.86 -0.10 -5.61
CA ILE A 171 -19.33 -0.07 -4.21
C ILE A 171 -18.19 -0.49 -3.30
N ALA A 172 -17.48 -1.57 -3.66
CA ALA A 172 -16.31 -2.01 -2.90
C ALA A 172 -15.15 -1.01 -2.93
N VAL A 173 -15.04 -0.15 -3.96
CA VAL A 173 -14.09 0.98 -3.97
C VAL A 173 -14.41 1.97 -2.84
N LEU A 174 -15.68 2.35 -2.66
CA LEU A 174 -16.10 3.26 -1.58
C LEU A 174 -15.79 2.66 -0.20
N ASP A 175 -16.13 1.39 0.02
CA ASP A 175 -15.80 0.67 1.26
C ASP A 175 -14.30 0.68 1.54
N LEU A 176 -13.48 0.49 0.51
CA LEU A 176 -12.02 0.48 0.64
C LEU A 176 -11.47 1.88 0.94
N GLN A 177 -12.07 2.93 0.38
CA GLN A 177 -11.71 4.31 0.70
C GLN A 177 -11.97 4.61 2.18
N GLU A 178 -13.11 4.17 2.73
CA GLU A 178 -13.41 4.30 4.17
C GLU A 178 -12.37 3.57 5.02
N ILE A 179 -11.99 2.34 4.64
CA ILE A 179 -10.93 1.61 5.34
C ILE A 179 -9.60 2.39 5.33
N ILE A 180 -9.23 3.02 4.21
CA ILE A 180 -8.01 3.83 4.11
C ILE A 180 -8.08 5.05 5.04
N PHE A 181 -9.23 5.72 5.14
CA PHE A 181 -9.42 6.81 6.09
C PHE A 181 -9.33 6.32 7.55
N ASP A 182 -9.87 5.15 7.88
CA ASP A 182 -9.77 4.55 9.20
C ASP A 182 -8.32 4.18 9.56
N LEU A 183 -7.54 3.66 8.59
CA LEU A 183 -6.11 3.41 8.77
C LEU A 183 -5.36 4.69 9.10
N LYS A 184 -5.60 5.76 8.34
CA LYS A 184 -5.04 7.09 8.58
C LYS A 184 -5.42 7.61 9.97
N ALA A 185 -6.71 7.57 10.32
CA ALA A 185 -7.22 8.01 11.63
C ALA A 185 -6.62 7.21 12.79
N SER A 186 -6.26 5.95 12.56
CA SER A 186 -5.55 5.10 13.52
C SER A 186 -4.05 5.40 13.62
N GLY A 187 -3.54 6.41 12.91
CA GLY A 187 -2.13 6.80 12.92
C GLY A 187 -1.23 5.93 12.03
N ILE A 188 -1.79 5.13 11.13
CA ILE A 188 -1.02 4.33 10.17
C ILE A 188 -0.70 5.20 8.95
N GLY A 189 0.58 5.25 8.55
CA GLY A 189 0.97 5.86 7.28
C GLY A 189 0.66 4.92 6.11
N VAL A 190 0.05 5.47 5.04
CA VAL A 190 -0.36 4.66 3.89
C VAL A 190 0.31 5.19 2.63
N LEU A 191 1.01 4.31 1.90
CA LEU A 191 1.54 4.62 0.58
C LEU A 191 0.76 3.80 -0.45
N ILE A 192 0.14 4.48 -1.44
CA ILE A 192 -0.74 3.85 -2.43
C ILE A 192 -0.17 4.06 -3.83
N THR A 193 -0.18 3.01 -4.65
CA THR A 193 -0.09 3.14 -6.10
C THR A 193 -1.31 2.52 -6.75
N ASP A 194 -1.87 3.19 -7.76
CA ASP A 194 -2.96 2.65 -8.57
C ASP A 194 -2.96 3.30 -9.96
N HIS A 195 -3.65 2.67 -10.89
CA HIS A 195 -3.96 3.25 -12.19
C HIS A 195 -5.30 4.02 -12.18
N ASN A 196 -6.15 3.78 -11.18
CA ASN A 196 -7.38 4.53 -10.91
C ASN A 196 -7.03 5.85 -10.20
N VAL A 197 -6.65 6.84 -10.99
CA VAL A 197 -6.09 8.10 -10.47
C VAL A 197 -7.10 8.86 -9.61
N ARG A 198 -8.36 8.91 -10.05
CA ARG A 198 -9.41 9.64 -9.33
C ARG A 198 -9.63 9.05 -7.94
N GLU A 199 -9.82 7.74 -7.84
CA GLU A 199 -10.03 7.02 -6.60
C GLU A 199 -8.84 7.15 -5.66
N THR A 200 -7.63 7.16 -6.21
CA THR A 200 -6.42 7.35 -5.40
C THR A 200 -6.30 8.78 -4.89
N LEU A 201 -6.47 9.78 -5.76
CA LEU A 201 -6.37 11.17 -5.36
C LEU A 201 -7.46 11.57 -4.35
N SER A 202 -8.64 10.93 -4.38
CA SER A 202 -9.72 11.21 -3.43
C SER A 202 -9.41 10.81 -1.99
N VAL A 203 -8.46 9.89 -1.77
CA VAL A 203 -8.08 9.42 -0.42
C VAL A 203 -6.70 9.90 0.02
N THR A 204 -5.92 10.54 -0.86
CA THR A 204 -4.55 10.97 -0.54
C THR A 204 -4.50 12.40 -0.01
N ASP A 205 -3.60 12.67 0.92
CA ASP A 205 -3.25 14.02 1.36
C ASP A 205 -2.36 14.73 0.34
N ARG A 206 -1.46 13.98 -0.25
CA ARG A 206 -0.59 14.40 -1.35
C ARG A 206 -0.17 13.21 -2.20
N ALA A 207 0.35 13.48 -3.38
CA ALA A 207 0.85 12.43 -4.25
C ALA A 207 2.12 12.87 -4.99
N TYR A 208 2.90 11.88 -5.39
CA TYR A 208 4.01 11.98 -6.31
C TYR A 208 3.58 11.46 -7.68
N ILE A 209 3.86 12.19 -8.72
CA ILE A 209 3.71 11.71 -10.10
C ILE A 209 5.08 11.26 -10.59
N ILE A 210 5.21 9.96 -10.82
CA ILE A 210 6.43 9.37 -11.41
C ILE A 210 6.26 9.25 -12.92
N ASN A 211 7.25 9.70 -13.68
CA ASN A 211 7.31 9.54 -15.12
C ASN A 211 8.73 9.16 -15.54
N GLU A 212 8.87 8.17 -16.43
CA GLU A 212 10.17 7.67 -16.93
C GLU A 212 11.21 7.38 -15.83
N GLY A 213 10.74 6.87 -14.68
CA GLY A 213 11.58 6.49 -13.54
C GLY A 213 12.00 7.62 -12.63
N LYS A 214 11.48 8.84 -12.78
CA LYS A 214 11.78 10.02 -11.94
C LYS A 214 10.50 10.62 -11.38
N ILE A 215 10.60 11.29 -10.22
CA ILE A 215 9.51 12.15 -9.75
C ILE A 215 9.42 13.34 -10.71
N PHE A 216 8.25 13.47 -11.33
CA PHE A 216 7.94 14.54 -12.28
C PHE A 216 7.31 15.74 -11.57
N ARG A 217 6.35 15.48 -10.65
CA ARG A 217 5.68 16.48 -9.81
C ARG A 217 5.26 15.83 -8.51
N ASP A 218 5.07 16.67 -7.50
CA ASP A 218 4.44 16.29 -6.25
C ASP A 218 3.56 17.43 -5.74
N GLY A 219 2.58 17.14 -4.92
CA GLY A 219 1.66 18.12 -4.36
C GLY A 219 0.36 17.51 -3.85
N THR A 220 -0.56 18.38 -3.44
CA THR A 220 -1.92 17.96 -3.07
C THR A 220 -2.72 17.51 -4.31
N PRO A 221 -3.79 16.72 -4.13
CA PRO A 221 -4.68 16.33 -5.23
C PRO A 221 -5.15 17.51 -6.06
N GLU A 222 -5.50 18.63 -5.42
CA GLU A 222 -5.95 19.85 -6.09
C GLU A 222 -4.83 20.50 -6.92
N GLN A 223 -3.61 20.59 -6.37
CA GLN A 223 -2.45 21.14 -7.09
C GLN A 223 -2.13 20.29 -8.32
N LEU A 224 -2.07 18.98 -8.18
CA LEU A 224 -1.77 18.06 -9.27
C LEU A 224 -2.87 18.03 -10.33
N GLY A 225 -4.14 18.05 -9.90
CA GLY A 225 -5.30 18.08 -10.80
C GLY A 225 -5.40 19.34 -11.64
N ASN A 226 -4.83 20.47 -11.17
CA ASN A 226 -4.80 21.75 -11.87
C ASN A 226 -3.49 22.04 -12.60
N ASP A 227 -2.44 21.21 -12.44
CA ASP A 227 -1.16 21.38 -13.12
C ASP A 227 -1.29 21.04 -14.62
N PRO A 228 -1.05 22.00 -15.54
CA PRO A 228 -1.19 21.76 -16.98
C PRO A 228 -0.24 20.70 -17.53
N GLU A 229 0.97 20.58 -16.95
CA GLU A 229 1.94 19.56 -17.38
C GLU A 229 1.55 18.17 -16.91
N VAL A 230 1.03 18.03 -15.67
CA VAL A 230 0.50 16.76 -15.16
C VAL A 230 -0.71 16.31 -15.99
N ARG A 231 -1.62 17.22 -16.34
CA ARG A 231 -2.73 16.94 -17.25
C ARG A 231 -2.24 16.45 -18.60
N ARG A 232 -1.32 17.15 -19.22
CA ARG A 232 -0.80 16.80 -20.54
C ARG A 232 -0.08 15.45 -20.57
N VAL A 233 0.70 15.13 -19.51
CA VAL A 233 1.56 13.93 -19.48
C VAL A 233 0.83 12.70 -18.95
N TYR A 234 -0.14 12.89 -18.03
CA TYR A 234 -0.69 11.77 -17.30
C TYR A 234 -2.22 11.78 -17.11
N LEU A 235 -2.82 12.87 -16.66
CA LEU A 235 -4.25 12.89 -16.30
C LEU A 235 -5.19 13.01 -17.49
N GLY A 236 -4.75 13.64 -18.58
CA GLY A 236 -5.59 14.08 -19.67
C GLY A 236 -6.27 15.45 -19.40
N GLU A 237 -6.57 16.20 -20.47
CA GLU A 237 -7.12 17.56 -20.35
C GLU A 237 -8.53 17.60 -19.71
N GLY A 238 -9.33 16.55 -19.92
CA GLY A 238 -10.68 16.42 -19.36
C GLY A 238 -10.75 15.91 -17.91
N PHE A 239 -9.63 15.76 -17.21
CA PHE A 239 -9.62 15.25 -15.85
C PHE A 239 -10.29 16.23 -14.87
N SER A 240 -11.15 15.68 -13.98
CA SER A 240 -11.79 16.39 -12.87
C SER A 240 -11.76 15.49 -11.63
N LEU A 241 -11.50 16.08 -10.48
CA LEU A 241 -11.57 15.40 -9.16
C LEU A 241 -13.02 15.25 -8.67
N ASN A 242 -13.96 16.00 -9.25
CA ASN A 242 -15.39 16.02 -8.92
C ASN A 242 -16.18 15.06 -9.81
#